data_62b23f7aa71761195361dd1f9e05b2c4
#
_entry.id   62b23f7aa71761195361dd1f9e05b2c4
#
_cell.length_a   1.000
_cell.length_b   1.000
_cell.length_c   1.000
_cell.angle_alpha   90.00
_cell.angle_beta   90.00
_cell.angle_gamma   90.00
#
_symmetry.space_group_name_H-M   'P 1'
#
loop_
_entity.id
_entity.type
_entity.pdbx_description
1 polymer ?
#
loop_
_entity_poly.entity_id
_entity_poly.type
_entity_poly.pdbx_seq_one_letter_code
_entity_poly.pdbx_strand_id
1 'polypeptide(L)'
;LPDNAQIEAEVREYQSMFFGDVQAERLRHLRQLALELMQSLSDFTPYLTGAVLNGTAGEHSDIHLQLFAESGKEVAVFLLNQNVNYEVSEAPHFRHPGRTVEVLSFFWQGEAAHLTLYEHDDLRHAGKGGPQKRLERADLSAVKRLLEPQNDH
;
A
#
# COMPACT_ATOMS: atom_id res chain seq x y z
N LEU A 1 -16.91 -13.16 -18.83
CA LEU A 1 -16.54 -11.86 -18.25
C LEU A 1 -15.08 -11.90 -17.81
N PRO A 2 -14.30 -10.85 -18.14
CA PRO A 2 -12.91 -10.81 -17.69
C PRO A 2 -12.85 -10.71 -16.16
N ASP A 3 -11.85 -11.32 -15.58
CA ASP A 3 -11.64 -11.20 -14.16
C ASP A 3 -10.90 -9.89 -13.83
N ASN A 4 -10.72 -9.61 -12.54
CA ASN A 4 -10.10 -8.36 -12.11
C ASN A 4 -8.64 -8.25 -12.58
N ALA A 5 -7.94 -9.37 -12.66
CA ALA A 5 -6.55 -9.36 -13.12
C ALA A 5 -6.45 -8.97 -14.59
N GLN A 6 -7.39 -9.43 -15.42
CA GLN A 6 -7.43 -9.05 -16.83
C GLN A 6 -7.76 -7.57 -16.99
N ILE A 7 -8.70 -7.06 -16.21
CA ILE A 7 -9.06 -5.65 -16.23
C ILE A 7 -7.87 -4.78 -15.84
N GLU A 8 -7.16 -5.16 -14.79
CA GLU A 8 -5.97 -4.43 -14.35
C GLU A 8 -4.87 -4.45 -15.40
N ALA A 9 -4.67 -5.58 -16.05
CA ALA A 9 -3.66 -5.70 -17.11
C ALA A 9 -4.00 -4.80 -18.30
N GLU A 10 -5.26 -4.74 -18.68
CA GLU A 10 -5.71 -3.89 -19.79
C GLU A 10 -5.55 -2.41 -19.44
N VAL A 11 -5.88 -2.01 -18.21
CA VAL A 11 -5.72 -0.63 -17.76
C VAL A 11 -4.24 -0.24 -17.78
N ARG A 12 -3.37 -1.11 -17.29
CA ARG A 12 -1.93 -0.86 -17.27
C ARG A 12 -1.38 -0.69 -18.67
N GLU A 13 -1.77 -1.55 -19.60
CA GLU A 13 -1.34 -1.50 -20.98
C GLU A 13 -1.83 -0.21 -21.66
N TYR A 14 -3.06 0.16 -21.41
CA TYR A 14 -3.63 1.38 -21.96
C TYR A 14 -2.87 2.61 -21.47
N GLN A 15 -2.61 2.69 -20.17
CA GLN A 15 -1.87 3.80 -19.60
C GLN A 15 -0.44 3.88 -20.16
N SER A 16 0.19 2.76 -20.32
CA SER A 16 1.53 2.69 -20.90
C SER A 16 1.54 3.21 -22.34
N MET A 17 0.52 2.92 -23.08
CA MET A 17 0.40 3.32 -24.49
C MET A 17 0.18 4.82 -24.67
N PHE A 18 -0.65 5.43 -23.84
CA PHE A 18 -1.09 6.82 -24.02
C PHE A 18 -0.44 7.80 -23.06
N PHE A 19 0.01 7.34 -21.91
CA PHE A 19 0.54 8.20 -20.85
C PHE A 19 1.89 7.71 -20.34
N GLY A 20 2.51 6.77 -21.04
CA GLY A 20 3.65 5.97 -20.60
C GLY A 20 4.64 6.64 -19.66
N ASP A 21 5.32 7.68 -20.13
CA ASP A 21 6.39 8.30 -19.35
C ASP A 21 5.86 9.02 -18.12
N VAL A 22 4.76 9.76 -18.27
CA VAL A 22 4.17 10.53 -17.17
C VAL A 22 3.66 9.58 -16.08
N GLN A 23 2.98 8.50 -16.49
CA GLN A 23 2.44 7.54 -15.54
C GLN A 23 3.55 6.71 -14.89
N ALA A 24 4.59 6.40 -15.64
CA ALA A 24 5.74 5.67 -15.09
C ALA A 24 6.45 6.51 -14.04
N GLU A 25 6.65 7.80 -14.30
CA GLU A 25 7.26 8.70 -13.33
C GLU A 25 6.37 8.89 -12.10
N ARG A 26 5.07 9.03 -12.32
CA ARG A 26 4.10 9.17 -11.23
C ARG A 26 4.13 7.93 -10.34
N LEU A 27 4.12 6.74 -10.94
CA LEU A 27 4.17 5.49 -10.21
C LEU A 27 5.47 5.37 -9.41
N ARG A 28 6.61 5.71 -10.04
CA ARG A 28 7.89 5.69 -9.35
C ARG A 28 7.90 6.65 -8.17
N HIS A 29 7.37 7.84 -8.36
CA HIS A 29 7.29 8.85 -7.30
C HIS A 29 6.47 8.33 -6.12
N LEU A 30 5.30 7.77 -6.39
CA LEU A 30 4.45 7.21 -5.34
C LEU A 30 5.12 6.05 -4.62
N ARG A 31 5.80 5.17 -5.36
CA ARG A 31 6.55 4.06 -4.77
C ARG A 31 7.71 4.56 -3.91
N GLN A 32 8.39 5.62 -4.34
CA GLN A 32 9.47 6.21 -3.57
C GLN A 32 8.96 6.81 -2.26
N LEU A 33 7.85 7.52 -2.31
CA LEU A 33 7.23 8.06 -1.09
C LEU A 33 6.73 6.95 -0.17
N ALA A 34 6.15 5.89 -0.76
CA ALA A 34 5.71 4.74 0.00
C ALA A 34 6.90 4.08 0.71
N LEU A 35 8.02 3.93 0.02
CA LEU A 35 9.23 3.36 0.61
C LEU A 35 9.72 4.19 1.79
N GLU A 36 9.79 5.50 1.63
CA GLU A 36 10.22 6.40 2.69
C GLU A 36 9.31 6.30 3.92
N LEU A 37 8.00 6.26 3.68
CA LEU A 37 7.03 6.12 4.76
C LEU A 37 7.16 4.76 5.44
N MET A 38 7.32 3.69 4.66
CA MET A 38 7.52 2.35 5.20
C MET A 38 8.79 2.26 6.04
N GLN A 39 9.86 2.92 5.63
CA GLN A 39 11.10 2.96 6.40
C GLN A 39 10.88 3.64 7.74
N SER A 40 10.11 4.72 7.76
CA SER A 40 9.76 5.42 9.00
C SER A 40 8.88 4.57 9.91
N LEU A 41 8.09 3.68 9.33
CA LEU A 41 7.15 2.81 10.05
C LEU A 41 7.67 1.38 10.18
N SER A 42 8.97 1.16 10.04
CA SER A 42 9.57 -0.18 10.00
C SER A 42 9.26 -1.01 11.25
N ASP A 43 9.08 -0.36 12.40
CA ASP A 43 8.75 -1.05 13.65
C ASP A 43 7.35 -1.67 13.64
N PHE A 44 6.52 -1.28 12.69
CA PHE A 44 5.12 -1.72 12.61
C PHE A 44 4.87 -2.70 11.47
N THR A 45 5.92 -3.29 10.93
CA THR A 45 5.85 -4.31 9.87
C THR A 45 4.99 -3.85 8.69
N PRO A 46 5.42 -2.82 7.94
CA PRO A 46 4.60 -2.25 6.88
C PRO A 46 4.63 -3.08 5.59
N TYR A 47 3.50 -3.08 4.90
CA TYR A 47 3.35 -3.69 3.57
C TYR A 47 2.65 -2.71 2.66
N LEU A 48 3.14 -2.59 1.43
CA LEU A 48 2.48 -1.79 0.41
C LEU A 48 1.43 -2.63 -0.31
N THR A 49 0.26 -2.06 -0.52
CA THR A 49 -0.85 -2.73 -1.22
C THR A 49 -1.46 -1.78 -2.24
N GLY A 50 -2.39 -2.30 -3.02
CA GLY A 50 -3.23 -1.50 -3.91
C GLY A 50 -2.56 -1.08 -5.21
N ALA A 51 -3.09 -0.02 -5.80
CA ALA A 51 -2.70 0.41 -7.14
C ALA A 51 -1.23 0.81 -7.27
N VAL A 52 -0.65 1.38 -6.22
CA VAL A 52 0.77 1.75 -6.23
C VAL A 52 1.64 0.50 -6.30
N LEU A 53 1.24 -0.57 -5.62
CA LEU A 53 1.98 -1.83 -5.69
C LEU A 53 1.82 -2.50 -7.05
N ASN A 54 0.57 -2.65 -7.51
CA ASN A 54 0.30 -3.45 -8.71
C ASN A 54 0.57 -2.72 -10.03
N GLY A 55 0.86 -1.43 -9.97
CA GLY A 55 1.23 -0.68 -11.16
C GLY A 55 0.07 -0.04 -11.91
N THR A 56 -1.14 -0.06 -11.34
CA THR A 56 -2.30 0.57 -11.95
C THR A 56 -2.56 1.98 -11.41
N ALA A 57 -1.60 2.52 -10.63
CA ALA A 57 -1.76 3.85 -10.05
C ALA A 57 -1.82 4.93 -11.14
N GLY A 58 -2.79 5.82 -11.00
CA GLY A 58 -2.95 6.96 -11.87
C GLY A 58 -2.71 8.26 -11.11
N GLU A 59 -3.16 9.36 -11.73
CA GLU A 59 -2.96 10.70 -11.20
C GLU A 59 -3.52 10.89 -9.79
N HIS A 60 -4.64 10.24 -9.50
CA HIS A 60 -5.35 10.42 -8.22
C HIS A 60 -5.24 9.22 -7.28
N SER A 61 -4.30 8.34 -7.55
CA SER A 61 -4.12 7.17 -6.69
C SER A 61 -3.44 7.53 -5.38
N ASP A 62 -3.89 6.90 -4.30
CA ASP A 62 -3.35 7.08 -2.97
C ASP A 62 -2.41 5.94 -2.60
N ILE A 63 -1.55 6.19 -1.63
CA ILE A 63 -0.66 5.18 -1.08
C ILE A 63 -1.43 4.40 0.00
N HIS A 64 -1.49 3.09 -0.13
CA HIS A 64 -2.14 2.21 0.85
C HIS A 64 -1.13 1.27 1.48
N LEU A 65 -0.98 1.37 2.79
CA LEU A 65 -0.09 0.49 3.56
C LEU A 65 -0.90 -0.30 4.57
N GLN A 66 -0.47 -1.53 4.81
CA GLN A 66 -0.96 -2.34 5.93
C GLN A 66 0.12 -2.35 7.01
N LEU A 67 -0.27 -2.14 8.26
CA LEU A 67 0.63 -2.21 9.39
C LEU A 67 0.17 -3.32 10.34
N PHE A 68 1.12 -4.03 10.92
CA PHE A 68 0.85 -5.11 11.87
C PHE A 68 1.57 -4.77 13.16
N ALA A 69 0.81 -4.27 14.13
CA ALA A 69 1.35 -3.75 15.39
C ALA A 69 0.52 -4.22 16.57
N GLU A 70 1.12 -4.24 17.76
CA GLU A 70 0.41 -4.62 18.97
C GLU A 70 -0.71 -3.64 19.30
N SER A 71 -0.49 -2.36 19.02
CA SER A 71 -1.47 -1.32 19.33
C SER A 71 -1.43 -0.22 18.28
N GLY A 72 -2.61 0.17 17.82
CA GLY A 72 -2.74 1.31 16.93
C GLY A 72 -2.31 2.63 17.58
N LYS A 73 -2.29 2.68 18.90
CA LYS A 73 -1.86 3.88 19.62
C LYS A 73 -0.40 4.21 19.33
N GLU A 74 0.45 3.21 19.16
CA GLU A 74 1.86 3.42 18.84
C GLU A 74 2.02 4.13 17.50
N VAL A 75 1.20 3.73 16.52
CA VAL A 75 1.22 4.35 15.21
C VAL A 75 0.72 5.79 15.29
N ALA A 76 -0.36 6.01 16.04
CA ALA A 76 -0.91 7.37 16.23
C ALA A 76 0.11 8.29 16.89
N VAL A 77 0.81 7.80 17.92
CA VAL A 77 1.86 8.58 18.59
C VAL A 77 2.98 8.93 17.61
N PHE A 78 3.38 7.96 16.76
CA PHE A 78 4.38 8.22 15.75
C PHE A 78 3.97 9.37 14.83
N LEU A 79 2.73 9.34 14.33
CA LEU A 79 2.23 10.40 13.44
C LEU A 79 2.19 11.75 14.14
N LEU A 80 1.75 11.79 15.38
CA LEU A 80 1.74 13.03 16.16
C LEU A 80 3.14 13.58 16.35
N ASN A 81 4.12 12.73 16.58
CA ASN A 81 5.51 13.15 16.73
C ASN A 81 6.11 13.69 15.43
N GLN A 82 5.54 13.30 14.29
CA GLN A 82 5.95 13.83 12.99
C GLN A 82 5.15 15.08 12.59
N ASN A 83 4.32 15.60 13.49
CA ASN A 83 3.45 16.72 13.22
C ASN A 83 2.49 16.47 12.05
N VAL A 84 2.05 15.23 11.91
CA VAL A 84 1.12 14.84 10.86
C VAL A 84 -0.30 14.83 11.43
N ASN A 85 -1.19 15.56 10.76
CA ASN A 85 -2.62 15.51 11.08
C ASN A 85 -3.25 14.34 10.33
N TYR A 86 -3.96 13.50 11.04
CA TYR A 86 -4.58 12.33 10.43
C TYR A 86 -6.05 12.23 10.79
N GLU A 87 -6.82 11.55 9.95
CA GLU A 87 -8.22 11.23 10.19
C GLU A 87 -8.34 9.74 10.43
N VAL A 88 -9.26 9.35 11.29
CA VAL A 88 -9.51 7.95 11.61
C VAL A 88 -10.80 7.51 10.95
N SER A 89 -10.73 6.39 10.24
CA SER A 89 -11.90 5.74 9.66
C SER A 89 -11.79 4.24 9.91
N GLU A 90 -12.72 3.48 9.38
CA GLU A 90 -12.75 2.03 9.56
C GLU A 90 -12.86 1.35 8.21
N ALA A 91 -12.27 0.16 8.11
CA ALA A 91 -12.36 -0.69 6.94
C ALA A 91 -12.64 -2.12 7.36
N PRO A 92 -13.21 -2.94 6.48
CA PRO A 92 -13.42 -4.35 6.80
C PRO A 92 -12.11 -5.07 7.04
N HIS A 93 -12.11 -5.98 8.02
CA HIS A 93 -10.96 -6.84 8.26
C HIS A 93 -10.83 -7.83 7.08
N PHE A 94 -9.60 -8.05 6.60
CA PHE A 94 -9.39 -8.89 5.41
C PHE A 94 -9.80 -10.34 5.62
N ARG A 95 -9.83 -10.82 6.87
CA ARG A 95 -10.08 -12.23 7.18
C ARG A 95 -11.37 -12.48 7.94
N HIS A 96 -11.79 -11.52 8.78
CA HIS A 96 -12.93 -11.73 9.68
C HIS A 96 -14.11 -10.88 9.24
N PRO A 97 -15.09 -11.48 8.52
CA PRO A 97 -16.30 -10.75 8.13
C PRO A 97 -17.01 -10.22 9.36
N GLY A 98 -17.48 -9.00 9.30
CA GLY A 98 -18.15 -8.37 10.42
C GLY A 98 -17.23 -7.65 11.39
N ARG A 99 -15.94 -7.84 11.30
CA ARG A 99 -14.96 -7.05 12.06
C ARG A 99 -14.42 -5.92 11.21
N THR A 100 -14.05 -4.83 11.89
CA THR A 100 -13.43 -3.69 11.21
C THR A 100 -12.06 -3.42 11.83
N VAL A 101 -11.23 -2.72 11.07
CA VAL A 101 -9.94 -2.23 11.52
C VAL A 101 -9.89 -0.74 11.32
N GLU A 102 -9.06 -0.06 12.10
CA GLU A 102 -8.88 1.38 11.95
C GLU A 102 -8.00 1.69 10.74
N VAL A 103 -8.32 2.79 10.07
CA VAL A 103 -7.50 3.32 8.99
C VAL A 103 -7.13 4.76 9.36
N LEU A 104 -5.85 5.05 9.36
CA LEU A 104 -5.35 6.41 9.59
C LEU A 104 -4.99 7.01 8.24
N SER A 105 -5.63 8.12 7.90
CA SER A 105 -5.45 8.76 6.60
C SER A 105 -4.85 10.16 6.78
N PHE A 106 -3.85 10.47 5.96
CA PHE A 106 -3.14 11.74 6.07
C PHE A 106 -2.44 12.07 4.76
N PHE A 107 -1.90 13.25 4.67
CA PHE A 107 -1.05 13.64 3.54
C PHE A 107 0.41 13.50 3.93
N TRP A 108 1.18 12.83 3.09
CA TRP A 108 2.61 12.65 3.25
C TRP A 108 3.30 13.24 2.03
N GLN A 109 4.01 14.35 2.25
CA GLN A 109 4.69 15.08 1.17
C GLN A 109 3.75 15.38 -0.02
N GLY A 110 2.52 15.77 0.31
CA GLY A 110 1.54 16.16 -0.70
C GLY A 110 0.72 15.04 -1.29
N GLU A 111 0.99 13.78 -0.90
CA GLU A 111 0.25 12.62 -1.40
C GLU A 111 -0.57 12.00 -0.29
N ALA A 112 -1.78 11.58 -0.62
CA ALA A 112 -2.64 10.94 0.35
C ALA A 112 -2.13 9.53 0.68
N ALA A 113 -2.08 9.22 1.97
CA ALA A 113 -1.65 7.91 2.45
C ALA A 113 -2.66 7.38 3.45
N HIS A 114 -2.86 6.07 3.42
CA HIS A 114 -3.82 5.39 4.29
C HIS A 114 -3.12 4.20 4.94
N LEU A 115 -3.13 4.16 6.27
CA LEU A 115 -2.53 3.08 7.04
C LEU A 115 -3.65 2.24 7.64
N THR A 116 -3.79 1.01 7.17
CA THR A 116 -4.77 0.07 7.72
C THR A 116 -4.09 -0.72 8.83
N LEU A 117 -4.64 -0.66 10.04
CA LEU A 117 -3.99 -1.19 11.23
C LEU A 117 -4.51 -2.58 11.58
N TYR A 118 -3.61 -3.56 11.57
CA TYR A 118 -3.90 -4.94 11.94
C TYR A 118 -3.09 -5.32 13.17
N GLU A 119 -3.49 -6.40 13.84
CA GLU A 119 -2.74 -6.96 14.96
C GLU A 119 -1.62 -7.86 14.45
N HIS A 120 -0.58 -8.05 15.25
CA HIS A 120 0.53 -8.95 14.90
C HIS A 120 0.07 -10.33 14.50
N ASP A 121 -0.93 -10.85 15.21
CA ASP A 121 -1.45 -12.18 14.94
C ASP A 121 -2.05 -12.31 13.54
N ASP A 122 -2.59 -11.22 13.02
CA ASP A 122 -3.15 -11.19 11.67
C ASP A 122 -2.11 -11.44 10.59
N LEU A 123 -0.85 -11.11 10.87
CA LEU A 123 0.24 -11.30 9.90
C LEU A 123 0.43 -12.76 9.54
N ARG A 124 0.28 -13.65 10.52
CA ARG A 124 0.43 -15.09 10.29
C ARG A 124 -0.59 -15.63 9.31
N HIS A 125 -1.73 -14.97 9.21
CA HIS A 125 -2.85 -15.42 8.39
C HIS A 125 -2.97 -14.65 7.07
N ALA A 126 -2.25 -13.56 6.93
CA ALA A 126 -2.23 -12.80 5.69
C ALA A 126 -1.55 -13.64 4.61
N GLY A 127 -2.20 -13.83 3.49
CA GLY A 127 -1.68 -14.65 2.42
C GLY A 127 -2.06 -16.13 2.51
N LYS A 128 -2.71 -16.56 3.60
CA LYS A 128 -3.27 -17.90 3.70
C LYS A 128 -4.74 -17.83 3.32
N GLY A 129 -5.18 -18.73 2.50
CA GLY A 129 -6.58 -18.76 2.13
C GLY A 129 -6.82 -19.10 0.69
N GLY A 130 -5.85 -19.67 0.02
CA GLY A 130 -5.96 -20.08 -1.35
C GLY A 130 -5.75 -18.92 -2.32
N PRO A 131 -5.68 -19.24 -3.62
CA PRO A 131 -5.30 -18.23 -4.63
C PRO A 131 -6.24 -17.05 -4.72
N GLN A 132 -7.52 -17.25 -4.45
CA GLN A 132 -8.52 -16.20 -4.61
C GLN A 132 -8.55 -15.21 -3.45
N LYS A 133 -7.98 -15.58 -2.32
CA LYS A 133 -7.96 -14.75 -1.12
C LYS A 133 -6.56 -14.23 -0.81
N ARG A 134 -5.65 -14.43 -1.74
CA ARG A 134 -4.27 -13.99 -1.56
C ARG A 134 -4.21 -12.46 -1.66
N LEU A 135 -3.77 -11.84 -0.58
CA LEU A 135 -3.54 -10.40 -0.59
C LEU A 135 -2.23 -10.12 -1.31
N GLU A 136 -2.30 -9.30 -2.34
CA GLU A 136 -1.09 -8.79 -2.95
C GLU A 136 -0.52 -7.72 -2.03
N ARG A 137 0.70 -7.93 -1.59
CA ARG A 137 1.38 -7.00 -0.72
C ARG A 137 2.88 -7.15 -0.89
N ALA A 138 3.58 -6.05 -0.64
CA ALA A 138 5.04 -6.04 -0.73
C ALA A 138 5.62 -5.46 0.54
N ASP A 139 6.58 -6.17 1.13
CA ASP A 139 7.30 -5.65 2.29
C ASP A 139 8.33 -4.62 1.83
N LEU A 140 9.08 -4.08 2.81
CA LEU A 140 10.07 -3.05 2.54
C LEU A 140 11.10 -3.49 1.50
N SER A 141 11.60 -4.71 1.62
CA SER A 141 12.59 -5.24 0.68
C SER A 141 12.03 -5.37 -0.73
N ALA A 142 10.78 -5.84 -0.84
CA ALA A 142 10.14 -5.98 -2.14
C ALA A 142 9.93 -4.64 -2.82
N VAL A 143 9.52 -3.62 -2.06
CA VAL A 143 9.35 -2.28 -2.62
C VAL A 143 10.67 -1.69 -3.08
N LYS A 144 11.75 -1.90 -2.31
CA LYS A 144 13.09 -1.49 -2.73
C LYS A 144 13.46 -2.09 -4.08
N ARG A 145 13.16 -3.38 -4.26
CA ARG A 145 13.47 -4.06 -5.54
C ARG A 145 12.68 -3.48 -6.71
N LEU A 146 11.45 -3.04 -6.46
CA LEU A 146 10.65 -2.39 -7.51
C LEU A 146 11.26 -1.07 -7.97
N LEU A 147 12.02 -0.41 -7.10
CA LEU A 147 12.63 0.88 -7.39
C LEU A 147 14.05 0.76 -7.92
N GLU A 148 14.66 -0.41 -7.86
CA GLU A 148 16.00 -0.61 -8.40
C GLU A 148 15.98 -0.50 -9.92
N PRO A 149 17.04 0.11 -10.51
CA PRO A 149 17.14 0.13 -11.96
C PRO A 149 17.17 -1.30 -12.48
N GLN A 150 16.31 -1.60 -13.45
CA GLN A 150 16.35 -2.90 -14.08
C GLN A 150 17.57 -2.96 -14.99
N ASN A 151 18.50 -3.83 -14.63
CA ASN A 151 19.63 -4.11 -15.50
C ASN A 151 19.18 -5.12 -16.54
N ASP A 152 18.83 -4.62 -17.69
CA ASP A 152 18.47 -5.48 -18.81
C ASP A 152 19.75 -6.02 -19.43
N HIS A 153 19.97 -7.27 -19.23
CA HIS A 153 21.10 -7.96 -19.85
C HIS A 153 20.64 -9.09 -20.70
#